data_0e2ecf4e8bda3737c39a3bad91cd50a0
#
_entry.id   0e2ecf4e8bda3737c39a3bad91cd50a0
#
_cell.length_a   1.000
_cell.length_b   1.000
_cell.length_c   1.000
_cell.angle_alpha   90.00
_cell.angle_beta   90.00
_cell.angle_gamma   90.00
#
_symmetry.space_group_name_H-M   'P 1'
#
loop_
_entity.id
_entity.type
_entity.pdbx_description
1 polymer ?
#
loop_
_entity_poly.entity_id
_entity_poly.type
_entity_poly.pdbx_seq_one_letter_code
_entity_poly.pdbx_strand_id
1 'polypeptide(L)'
;MTYQTDCTLPEELLEQIAQQGLDVLPDIIRTVINTAMQIERQNHLSAAPYERTVERQGHANGYKPKTVITRAGKITFDVPQVREGGFCPQSLEKGLRSERALKLALAEMYVQGVSTRRVAAITEQLCGTEISSTQVSRATAELDEQFAAWRERPLDQMRYLYLDARYEKVRQDGQVRNAAVLLAMGVNLEGKREVLGVSVSLGEHEVHWRAFLQSLVARGLAGVQLIISDDH
;
A
#
# COMPACT_ATOMS: atom_id res chain seq x y z
N MET A 1 1.45 2.69 -41.60
CA MET A 1 0.70 3.64 -40.74
C MET A 1 1.71 4.28 -39.80
N THR A 2 2.11 5.52 -40.07
CA THR A 2 3.06 6.28 -39.27
C THR A 2 2.28 6.89 -38.11
N TYR A 3 2.48 6.40 -36.90
CA TYR A 3 1.96 7.06 -35.70
C TYR A 3 2.78 8.34 -35.52
N GLN A 4 2.22 9.49 -35.90
CA GLN A 4 2.69 10.78 -35.38
C GLN A 4 2.25 10.86 -33.92
N THR A 5 3.14 10.49 -33.02
CA THR A 5 3.04 10.84 -31.61
C THR A 5 3.59 12.25 -31.47
N ASP A 6 2.68 13.24 -31.35
CA ASP A 6 3.08 14.57 -30.87
C ASP A 6 3.60 14.41 -29.43
N CYS A 7 4.90 14.26 -29.32
CA CYS A 7 5.57 14.21 -28.01
C CYS A 7 5.64 15.65 -27.50
N THR A 8 4.85 15.96 -26.47
CA THR A 8 4.78 17.30 -25.86
C THR A 8 5.83 17.52 -24.78
N LEU A 9 6.82 16.63 -24.66
CA LEU A 9 7.92 16.80 -23.70
C LEU A 9 8.90 17.88 -24.19
N PRO A 10 9.44 18.73 -23.28
CA PRO A 10 10.47 19.71 -23.62
C PRO A 10 11.68 19.05 -24.29
N GLU A 11 12.25 19.69 -25.33
CA GLU A 11 13.42 19.18 -26.07
C GLU A 11 14.59 18.87 -25.14
N GLU A 12 14.85 19.75 -24.17
CA GLU A 12 15.88 19.55 -23.15
C GLU A 12 15.75 18.23 -22.38
N LEU A 13 14.50 17.82 -22.12
CA LEU A 13 14.22 16.56 -21.43
C LEU A 13 14.47 15.35 -22.34
N LEU A 14 14.15 15.47 -23.63
CA LEU A 14 14.44 14.44 -24.63
C LEU A 14 15.95 14.24 -24.83
N GLU A 15 16.71 15.35 -24.85
CA GLU A 15 18.16 15.28 -24.88
C GLU A 15 18.79 14.64 -23.65
N GLN A 16 18.26 14.93 -22.46
CA GLN A 16 18.68 14.28 -21.22
C GLN A 16 18.41 12.76 -21.24
N ILE A 17 17.23 12.33 -21.73
CA ILE A 17 16.91 10.90 -21.91
C ILE A 17 17.91 10.25 -22.86
N ALA A 18 18.25 10.89 -23.96
CA ALA A 18 19.19 10.36 -24.94
C ALA A 18 20.62 10.21 -24.38
N GLN A 19 21.03 11.11 -23.47
CA GLN A 19 22.36 11.10 -22.86
C GLN A 19 22.48 10.19 -21.63
N GLN A 20 21.47 10.16 -20.78
CA GLN A 20 21.51 9.53 -19.45
C GLN A 20 20.62 8.27 -19.35
N GLY A 21 19.82 7.98 -20.38
CA GLY A 21 18.93 6.82 -20.37
C GLY A 21 17.87 6.91 -19.26
N LEU A 22 17.69 5.79 -18.53
CA LEU A 22 16.68 5.70 -17.47
C LEU A 22 17.03 6.44 -16.17
N ASP A 23 18.27 6.88 -16.00
CA ASP A 23 18.71 7.60 -14.79
C ASP A 23 18.05 8.99 -14.66
N VAL A 24 17.49 9.51 -15.76
CA VAL A 24 16.73 10.76 -15.80
C VAL A 24 15.27 10.62 -15.32
N LEU A 25 14.77 9.41 -15.09
CA LEU A 25 13.38 9.18 -14.69
C LEU A 25 12.91 10.00 -13.48
N PRO A 26 13.70 10.16 -12.40
CA PRO A 26 13.32 11.01 -11.27
C PRO A 26 13.03 12.46 -11.67
N ASP A 27 13.84 13.02 -12.58
CA ASP A 27 13.70 14.39 -13.07
C ASP A 27 12.48 14.56 -13.98
N ILE A 28 12.21 13.56 -14.82
CA ILE A 28 10.99 13.50 -15.63
C ILE A 28 9.75 13.50 -14.74
N ILE A 29 9.71 12.60 -13.77
CA ILE A 29 8.59 12.49 -12.83
C ILE A 29 8.40 13.81 -12.09
N ARG A 30 9.48 14.42 -11.59
CA ARG A 30 9.45 15.72 -10.93
C ARG A 30 8.84 16.79 -11.82
N THR A 31 9.31 16.90 -13.06
CA THR A 31 8.86 17.92 -14.01
C THR A 31 7.37 17.74 -14.34
N VAL A 32 6.94 16.52 -14.66
CA VAL A 32 5.54 16.22 -14.99
C VAL A 32 4.61 16.53 -13.83
N ILE A 33 4.93 16.06 -12.63
CA ILE A 33 4.09 16.27 -11.44
C ILE A 33 4.09 17.75 -11.02
N ASN A 34 5.23 18.45 -11.05
CA ASN A 34 5.27 19.87 -10.76
C ASN A 34 4.44 20.69 -11.76
N THR A 35 4.47 20.33 -13.04
CA THR A 35 3.66 20.97 -14.09
C THR A 35 2.16 20.71 -13.86
N ALA A 36 1.79 19.47 -13.57
CA ALA A 36 0.40 19.12 -13.24
C ALA A 36 -0.13 19.93 -12.05
N MET A 37 0.63 20.00 -10.96
CA MET A 37 0.27 20.82 -9.78
C MET A 37 0.13 22.31 -10.08
N GLN A 38 0.95 22.84 -11.02
CA GLN A 38 0.83 24.24 -11.45
C GLN A 38 -0.45 24.47 -12.24
N ILE A 39 -0.82 23.56 -13.14
CA ILE A 39 -2.08 23.61 -13.90
C ILE A 39 -3.27 23.54 -12.93
N GLU A 40 -3.25 22.64 -11.95
CA GLU A 40 -4.29 22.56 -10.93
C GLU A 40 -4.44 23.86 -10.14
N ARG A 41 -3.31 24.51 -9.77
CA ARG A 41 -3.34 25.84 -9.12
C ARG A 41 -3.93 26.91 -10.02
N GLN A 42 -3.58 26.95 -11.31
CA GLN A 42 -4.14 27.92 -12.25
C GLN A 42 -5.67 27.74 -12.39
N ASN A 43 -6.12 26.50 -12.50
CA ASN A 43 -7.55 26.18 -12.55
C ASN A 43 -8.26 26.59 -11.25
N HIS A 44 -7.65 26.33 -10.09
CA HIS A 44 -8.20 26.74 -8.80
C HIS A 44 -8.29 28.27 -8.65
N LEU A 45 -7.32 29.00 -9.18
CA LEU A 45 -7.29 30.47 -9.13
C LEU A 45 -8.10 31.13 -10.25
N SER A 46 -8.60 30.35 -11.24
CA SER A 46 -9.25 30.85 -12.45
C SER A 46 -8.42 31.94 -13.17
N ALA A 47 -7.09 31.84 -13.12
CA ALA A 47 -6.18 32.80 -13.73
C ALA A 47 -4.80 32.20 -14.00
N ALA A 48 -4.20 32.56 -15.12
CA ALA A 48 -2.80 32.23 -15.44
C ALA A 48 -1.81 33.04 -14.56
N PRO A 49 -0.52 32.63 -14.53
CA PRO A 49 0.51 33.39 -13.83
C PRO A 49 0.56 34.86 -14.33
N TYR A 50 0.55 35.79 -13.36
CA TYR A 50 0.58 37.26 -13.60
C TYR A 50 -0.64 37.84 -14.33
N GLU A 51 -1.63 37.02 -14.68
CA GLU A 51 -2.87 37.47 -15.29
C GLU A 51 -3.75 38.22 -14.28
N ARG A 52 -4.34 39.35 -14.71
CA ARG A 52 -5.29 40.17 -13.91
C ARG A 52 -6.67 40.05 -14.54
N THR A 53 -7.47 39.10 -14.03
CA THR A 53 -8.86 38.91 -14.45
C THR A 53 -9.81 39.17 -13.30
N VAL A 54 -11.06 39.54 -13.62
CA VAL A 54 -12.12 39.75 -12.63
C VAL A 54 -12.54 38.42 -11.98
N GLU A 55 -12.31 37.30 -12.68
CA GLU A 55 -12.68 35.95 -12.23
C GLU A 55 -11.64 35.32 -11.30
N ARG A 56 -10.53 35.97 -11.06
CA ARG A 56 -9.42 35.45 -10.27
C ARG A 56 -9.84 35.21 -8.81
N GLN A 57 -9.69 33.96 -8.35
CA GLN A 57 -10.02 33.50 -7.02
C GLN A 57 -8.80 33.38 -6.10
N GLY A 58 -8.17 34.51 -5.72
CA GLY A 58 -7.04 34.51 -4.80
C GLY A 58 -5.66 34.66 -5.47
N HIS A 59 -4.60 34.46 -4.69
CA HIS A 59 -3.23 34.77 -5.10
C HIS A 59 -2.29 33.59 -4.85
N ALA A 60 -1.38 33.35 -5.80
CA ALA A 60 -0.28 32.41 -5.63
C ALA A 60 0.65 32.84 -4.49
N ASN A 61 1.11 31.87 -3.67
CA ASN A 61 1.97 32.12 -2.51
C ASN A 61 3.26 31.28 -2.55
N GLY A 62 3.91 31.26 -3.69
CA GLY A 62 5.16 30.52 -3.88
C GLY A 62 4.97 28.99 -3.88
N TYR A 63 6.00 28.29 -3.43
CA TYR A 63 6.08 26.83 -3.41
C TYR A 63 6.63 26.33 -2.08
N LYS A 64 6.23 25.12 -1.68
CA LYS A 64 6.77 24.43 -0.52
C LYS A 64 7.40 23.11 -0.98
N PRO A 65 8.68 22.85 -0.70
CA PRO A 65 9.32 21.60 -1.07
C PRO A 65 8.71 20.44 -0.28
N LYS A 66 8.45 19.31 -0.97
CA LYS A 66 7.96 18.07 -0.39
C LYS A 66 8.72 16.91 -0.99
N THR A 67 9.49 16.20 -0.18
CA THR A 67 10.22 15.01 -0.60
C THR A 67 9.37 13.76 -0.41
N VAL A 68 9.29 12.95 -1.47
CA VAL A 68 8.59 11.65 -1.50
C VAL A 68 9.58 10.58 -1.91
N ILE A 69 9.55 9.45 -1.22
CA ILE A 69 10.33 8.26 -1.58
C ILE A 69 9.52 7.46 -2.59
N THR A 70 10.11 7.24 -3.77
CA THR A 70 9.48 6.50 -4.86
C THR A 70 10.36 5.34 -5.29
N ARG A 71 9.84 4.44 -6.12
CA ARG A 71 10.63 3.38 -6.78
C ARG A 71 11.71 3.91 -7.72
N ALA A 72 11.63 5.18 -8.13
CA ALA A 72 12.67 5.87 -8.91
C ALA A 72 13.63 6.71 -8.03
N GLY A 73 13.62 6.47 -6.70
CA GLY A 73 14.45 7.21 -5.74
C GLY A 73 13.69 8.28 -4.97
N LYS A 74 14.43 9.14 -4.26
CA LYS A 74 13.88 10.30 -3.55
C LYS A 74 13.64 11.44 -4.52
N ILE A 75 12.41 11.91 -4.65
CA ILE A 75 12.03 13.03 -5.50
C ILE A 75 11.50 14.17 -4.62
N THR A 76 12.06 15.38 -4.79
CA THR A 76 11.56 16.59 -4.13
C THR A 76 10.71 17.38 -5.11
N PHE A 77 9.43 17.51 -4.79
CA PHE A 77 8.44 18.28 -5.54
C PHE A 77 8.28 19.67 -4.97
N ASP A 78 8.01 20.65 -5.84
CA ASP A 78 7.70 22.03 -5.50
C ASP A 78 6.17 22.21 -5.43
N VAL A 79 5.59 21.97 -4.27
CA VAL A 79 4.13 22.01 -4.07
C VAL A 79 3.66 23.47 -4.08
N PRO A 80 2.85 23.89 -5.08
CA PRO A 80 2.38 25.26 -5.17
C PRO A 80 1.44 25.61 -4.01
N GLN A 81 1.58 26.83 -3.51
CA GLN A 81 0.78 27.37 -2.40
C GLN A 81 -0.10 28.50 -2.89
N VAL A 82 -1.23 28.71 -2.20
CA VAL A 82 -2.19 29.80 -2.41
C VAL A 82 -2.41 30.52 -1.08
N ARG A 83 -2.57 31.85 -1.09
CA ARG A 83 -2.77 32.63 0.14
C ARG A 83 -4.11 32.39 0.79
N GLU A 84 -5.14 32.20 -0.01
CA GLU A 84 -6.54 32.07 0.42
C GLU A 84 -7.14 30.79 -0.16
N GLY A 85 -8.06 30.14 0.58
CA GLY A 85 -8.86 29.05 0.04
C GLY A 85 -8.34 27.62 0.15
N GLY A 86 -7.24 27.36 0.87
CA GLY A 86 -6.87 25.98 1.26
C GLY A 86 -6.58 25.02 0.09
N PHE A 87 -5.89 25.48 -0.98
CA PHE A 87 -5.52 24.69 -2.13
C PHE A 87 -4.65 23.48 -1.75
N CYS A 88 -5.04 22.31 -2.23
CA CYS A 88 -4.25 21.08 -2.13
C CYS A 88 -4.26 20.38 -3.50
N PRO A 89 -3.11 20.24 -4.18
CA PRO A 89 -3.08 19.58 -5.48
C PRO A 89 -3.49 18.12 -5.37
N GLN A 90 -4.22 17.62 -6.36
CA GLN A 90 -4.65 16.23 -6.47
C GLN A 90 -3.54 15.34 -7.04
N SER A 91 -2.68 15.90 -7.88
CA SER A 91 -1.54 15.19 -8.48
C SER A 91 -0.53 14.67 -7.45
N LEU A 92 -0.54 15.21 -6.23
CA LEU A 92 0.31 14.77 -5.13
C LEU A 92 -0.50 14.62 -3.85
N GLU A 93 -0.86 13.38 -3.51
CA GLU A 93 -1.68 13.03 -2.36
C GLU A 93 -1.22 13.71 -1.06
N LYS A 94 -2.17 14.29 -0.30
CA LYS A 94 -1.90 14.95 0.97
C LYS A 94 -1.30 13.95 1.96
N GLY A 95 -0.18 14.31 2.58
CA GLY A 95 0.48 13.44 3.56
C GLY A 95 1.39 12.36 2.96
N LEU A 96 1.39 12.16 1.65
CA LEU A 96 2.24 11.17 0.98
C LEU A 96 3.72 11.42 1.29
N ARG A 97 4.40 10.43 1.88
CA ARG A 97 5.85 10.42 2.15
C ARG A 97 6.59 9.35 1.36
N SER A 98 5.87 8.32 0.93
CA SER A 98 6.38 7.23 0.11
C SER A 98 5.34 6.81 -0.90
N GLU A 99 5.79 6.38 -2.07
CA GLU A 99 4.92 5.85 -3.11
C GLU A 99 4.17 4.60 -2.60
N ARG A 100 2.90 4.50 -2.93
CA ARG A 100 2.04 3.38 -2.49
C ARG A 100 2.56 2.02 -2.99
N ALA A 101 3.01 1.96 -4.24
CA ALA A 101 3.56 0.74 -4.82
C ALA A 101 4.84 0.29 -4.09
N LEU A 102 5.71 1.22 -3.69
CA LEU A 102 6.90 0.91 -2.90
C LEU A 102 6.52 0.36 -1.52
N LYS A 103 5.55 0.98 -0.83
CA LYS A 103 5.08 0.48 0.46
C LYS A 103 4.52 -0.95 0.36
N LEU A 104 3.74 -1.24 -0.68
CA LEU A 104 3.21 -2.59 -0.92
C LEU A 104 4.31 -3.60 -1.17
N ALA A 105 5.34 -3.24 -1.96
CA ALA A 105 6.48 -4.12 -2.20
C ALA A 105 7.28 -4.41 -0.92
N LEU A 106 7.50 -3.40 -0.06
CA LEU A 106 8.17 -3.57 1.24
C LEU A 106 7.38 -4.49 2.16
N ALA A 107 6.07 -4.30 2.22
CA ALA A 107 5.17 -5.10 3.02
C ALA A 107 5.13 -6.56 2.52
N GLU A 108 5.06 -6.77 1.21
CA GLU A 108 5.08 -8.11 0.60
C GLU A 108 6.40 -8.84 0.88
N MET A 109 7.55 -8.19 0.70
CA MET A 109 8.84 -8.79 1.05
C MET A 109 8.89 -9.24 2.51
N TYR A 110 8.32 -8.44 3.42
CA TYR A 110 8.27 -8.78 4.83
C TYR A 110 7.37 -10.00 5.09
N VAL A 111 6.17 -10.03 4.48
CA VAL A 111 5.24 -11.17 4.58
C VAL A 111 5.88 -12.46 4.07
N GLN A 112 6.71 -12.37 3.01
CA GLN A 112 7.48 -13.50 2.48
C GLN A 112 8.67 -13.90 3.38
N GLY A 113 8.81 -13.30 4.56
CA GLY A 113 9.82 -13.65 5.56
C GLY A 113 11.20 -13.03 5.33
N VAL A 114 11.29 -12.02 4.47
CA VAL A 114 12.54 -11.28 4.27
C VAL A 114 12.78 -10.38 5.48
N SER A 115 13.95 -10.50 6.13
CA SER A 115 14.27 -9.67 7.30
C SER A 115 14.30 -8.18 6.94
N THR A 116 13.93 -7.30 7.87
CA THR A 116 13.90 -5.83 7.66
C THR A 116 15.23 -5.26 7.17
N ARG A 117 16.36 -5.82 7.61
CA ARG A 117 17.71 -5.44 7.11
C ARG A 117 17.90 -5.81 5.64
N ARG A 118 17.42 -6.99 5.24
CA ARG A 118 17.54 -7.46 3.86
C ARG A 118 16.58 -6.71 2.94
N VAL A 119 15.39 -6.37 3.42
CA VAL A 119 14.46 -5.48 2.72
C VAL A 119 15.10 -4.12 2.45
N ALA A 120 15.75 -3.51 3.46
CA ALA A 120 16.47 -2.24 3.31
C ALA A 120 17.58 -2.33 2.25
N ALA A 121 18.41 -3.38 2.30
CA ALA A 121 19.50 -3.59 1.33
C ALA A 121 18.97 -3.81 -0.11
N ILE A 122 17.91 -4.60 -0.29
CA ILE A 122 17.28 -4.81 -1.60
C ILE A 122 16.73 -3.48 -2.14
N THR A 123 16.07 -2.70 -1.30
CA THR A 123 15.46 -1.43 -1.71
C THR A 123 16.52 -0.39 -2.08
N GLU A 124 17.65 -0.37 -1.35
CA GLU A 124 18.78 0.49 -1.69
C GLU A 124 19.34 0.14 -3.07
N GLN A 125 19.50 -1.14 -3.38
CA GLN A 125 19.97 -1.58 -4.70
C GLN A 125 18.95 -1.31 -5.82
N LEU A 126 17.65 -1.45 -5.56
CA LEU A 126 16.60 -1.27 -6.57
C LEU A 126 16.27 0.19 -6.85
N CYS A 127 16.20 1.00 -5.81
CA CYS A 127 15.69 2.37 -5.88
C CYS A 127 16.74 3.43 -5.57
N GLY A 128 18.00 3.05 -5.29
CA GLY A 128 19.05 3.97 -4.88
C GLY A 128 18.69 4.75 -3.59
N THR A 129 17.77 4.24 -2.78
CA THR A 129 17.27 4.93 -1.61
C THR A 129 17.41 4.04 -0.38
N GLU A 130 18.12 4.54 0.62
CA GLU A 130 18.20 3.90 1.92
C GLU A 130 16.84 4.00 2.64
N ILE A 131 16.21 2.84 2.88
CA ILE A 131 14.99 2.72 3.66
C ILE A 131 15.35 2.15 5.02
N SER A 132 15.01 2.87 6.09
CA SER A 132 15.27 2.41 7.44
C SER A 132 14.37 1.25 7.85
N SER A 133 14.85 0.39 8.78
CA SER A 133 14.04 -0.67 9.38
C SER A 133 12.72 -0.16 9.98
N THR A 134 12.72 1.07 10.51
CA THR A 134 11.52 1.74 11.02
C THR A 134 10.49 2.03 9.92
N GLN A 135 10.94 2.37 8.71
CA GLN A 135 10.02 2.61 7.58
C GLN A 135 9.41 1.31 7.08
N VAL A 136 10.18 0.21 7.06
CA VAL A 136 9.66 -1.13 6.77
C VAL A 136 8.61 -1.51 7.82
N SER A 137 8.92 -1.37 9.12
CA SER A 137 7.97 -1.66 10.21
C SER A 137 6.68 -0.83 10.13
N ARG A 138 6.76 0.44 9.69
CA ARG A 138 5.55 1.26 9.47
C ARG A 138 4.71 0.78 8.27
N ALA A 139 5.37 0.35 7.19
CA ALA A 139 4.67 -0.20 6.04
C ALA A 139 3.93 -1.50 6.40
N THR A 140 4.51 -2.33 7.28
CA THR A 140 3.87 -3.55 7.78
C THR A 140 2.76 -3.29 8.78
N ALA A 141 2.86 -2.24 9.62
CA ALA A 141 1.79 -1.86 10.54
C ALA A 141 0.47 -1.51 9.81
N GLU A 142 0.55 -0.88 8.63
CA GLU A 142 -0.64 -0.64 7.80
C GLU A 142 -1.30 -1.96 7.34
N LEU A 143 -0.53 -3.04 7.13
CA LEU A 143 -1.05 -4.38 6.86
C LEU A 143 -1.69 -5.02 8.09
N ASP A 144 -1.09 -4.83 9.26
CA ASP A 144 -1.63 -5.37 10.52
C ASP A 144 -3.03 -4.81 10.80
N GLU A 145 -3.26 -3.53 10.53
CA GLU A 145 -4.59 -2.90 10.63
C GLU A 145 -5.60 -3.52 9.64
N GLN A 146 -5.18 -3.68 8.37
CA GLN A 146 -6.04 -4.32 7.36
C GLN A 146 -6.34 -5.77 7.71
N PHE A 147 -5.35 -6.50 8.23
CA PHE A 147 -5.50 -7.87 8.65
C PHE A 147 -6.40 -7.99 9.89
N ALA A 148 -6.29 -7.08 10.86
CA ALA A 148 -7.19 -7.00 12.00
C ALA A 148 -8.64 -6.75 11.56
N ALA A 149 -8.87 -5.77 10.69
CA ALA A 149 -10.19 -5.50 10.13
C ALA A 149 -10.77 -6.71 9.37
N TRP A 150 -9.93 -7.42 8.59
CA TRP A 150 -10.32 -8.65 7.92
C TRP A 150 -10.68 -9.76 8.90
N ARG A 151 -9.92 -9.93 9.99
CA ARG A 151 -10.19 -10.93 11.02
C ARG A 151 -11.50 -10.67 11.77
N GLU A 152 -11.89 -9.44 11.94
CA GLU A 152 -13.08 -9.02 12.68
C GLU A 152 -14.32 -8.82 11.78
N ARG A 153 -14.16 -8.94 10.46
CA ARG A 153 -15.28 -8.72 9.55
C ARG A 153 -16.46 -9.64 9.83
N PRO A 154 -17.72 -9.18 9.65
CA PRO A 154 -18.90 -10.04 9.70
C PRO A 154 -18.78 -11.20 8.71
N LEU A 155 -19.35 -12.33 9.06
CA LEU A 155 -19.40 -13.52 8.20
C LEU A 155 -20.83 -13.77 7.75
N ASP A 156 -20.95 -14.23 6.50
CA ASP A 156 -22.22 -14.63 5.91
C ASP A 156 -22.55 -16.11 6.20
N GLN A 157 -23.70 -16.54 5.71
CA GLN A 157 -24.11 -17.95 5.80
C GLN A 157 -23.21 -18.83 4.93
N MET A 158 -22.71 -19.91 5.52
CA MET A 158 -21.87 -20.90 4.85
C MET A 158 -22.55 -22.27 4.87
N ARG A 159 -22.53 -22.98 3.74
CA ARG A 159 -23.11 -24.32 3.64
C ARG A 159 -22.14 -25.40 4.14
N TYR A 160 -20.85 -25.25 3.79
CA TYR A 160 -19.80 -26.17 4.19
C TYR A 160 -18.68 -25.42 4.90
N LEU A 161 -18.08 -26.08 5.90
CA LEU A 161 -16.96 -25.55 6.66
C LEU A 161 -15.80 -26.56 6.61
N TYR A 162 -14.65 -26.12 6.14
CA TYR A 162 -13.40 -26.87 6.17
C TYR A 162 -12.54 -26.32 7.30
N LEU A 163 -12.03 -27.21 8.13
CA LEU A 163 -11.11 -26.91 9.22
C LEU A 163 -9.81 -27.65 8.96
N ASP A 164 -8.70 -26.94 9.08
CA ASP A 164 -7.36 -27.47 8.87
C ASP A 164 -6.40 -26.82 9.87
N ALA A 165 -5.33 -27.54 10.23
CA ALA A 165 -4.27 -27.01 11.07
C ALA A 165 -2.92 -27.35 10.50
N ARG A 166 -2.00 -26.37 10.57
CA ARG A 166 -0.64 -26.52 10.09
C ARG A 166 0.35 -26.04 11.13
N TYR A 167 1.40 -26.80 11.38
CA TYR A 167 2.49 -26.37 12.24
C TYR A 167 3.51 -25.54 11.47
N GLU A 168 3.77 -24.34 12.01
CA GLU A 168 4.79 -23.43 11.50
C GLU A 168 5.79 -23.05 12.60
N LYS A 169 7.03 -22.81 12.19
CA LYS A 169 8.09 -22.37 13.11
C LYS A 169 8.00 -20.86 13.32
N VAL A 170 7.64 -20.43 14.50
CA VAL A 170 7.58 -19.01 14.87
C VAL A 170 8.70 -18.66 15.86
N ARG A 171 9.22 -17.44 15.78
CA ARG A 171 10.16 -16.93 16.77
C ARG A 171 9.39 -16.12 17.82
N GLN A 172 9.38 -16.61 19.04
CA GLN A 172 8.77 -15.96 20.19
C GLN A 172 9.81 -15.89 21.33
N ASP A 173 9.94 -14.72 21.94
CA ASP A 173 10.88 -14.47 23.06
C ASP A 173 12.32 -14.95 22.79
N GLY A 174 12.79 -14.73 21.54
CA GLY A 174 14.14 -15.13 21.11
C GLY A 174 14.33 -16.62 20.78
N GLN A 175 13.33 -17.46 21.03
CA GLN A 175 13.35 -18.90 20.76
C GLN A 175 12.47 -19.25 19.54
N VAL A 176 12.87 -20.29 18.79
CA VAL A 176 12.07 -20.86 17.71
C VAL A 176 11.17 -21.94 18.32
N ARG A 177 9.84 -21.77 18.20
CA ARG A 177 8.84 -22.72 18.67
C ARG A 177 7.94 -23.13 17.52
N ASN A 178 7.37 -24.33 17.60
CA ASN A 178 6.28 -24.72 16.71
C ASN A 178 4.99 -24.07 17.19
N ALA A 179 4.25 -23.47 16.27
CA ALA A 179 2.90 -22.94 16.51
C ALA A 179 1.93 -23.61 15.54
N ALA A 180 0.75 -23.95 16.02
CA ALA A 180 -0.34 -24.41 15.20
C ALA A 180 -1.06 -23.20 14.59
N VAL A 181 -1.20 -23.20 13.28
CA VAL A 181 -1.99 -22.23 12.50
C VAL A 181 -3.31 -22.91 12.18
N LEU A 182 -4.37 -22.53 12.89
CA LEU A 182 -5.73 -23.05 12.66
C LEU A 182 -6.37 -22.24 11.54
N LEU A 183 -6.92 -22.92 10.55
CA LEU A 183 -7.55 -22.34 9.38
C LEU A 183 -9.02 -22.77 9.28
N ALA A 184 -9.91 -21.84 9.00
CA ALA A 184 -11.30 -22.11 8.65
C ALA A 184 -11.63 -21.54 7.27
N MET A 185 -12.14 -22.40 6.38
CA MET A 185 -12.59 -22.03 5.04
C MET A 185 -14.06 -22.43 4.88
N GLY A 186 -14.89 -21.49 4.46
CA GLY A 186 -16.31 -21.72 4.17
C GLY A 186 -16.59 -21.86 2.69
N VAL A 187 -17.71 -22.52 2.38
CA VAL A 187 -18.33 -22.46 1.05
C VAL A 187 -19.71 -21.85 1.23
N ASN A 188 -19.95 -20.71 0.59
CA ASN A 188 -21.20 -19.99 0.68
C ASN A 188 -22.33 -20.67 -0.12
N LEU A 189 -23.52 -20.07 -0.10
CA LEU A 189 -24.69 -20.60 -0.82
C LEU A 189 -24.53 -20.61 -2.35
N GLU A 190 -23.65 -19.76 -2.88
CA GLU A 190 -23.31 -19.67 -4.31
C GLU A 190 -22.21 -20.67 -4.73
N GLY A 191 -21.66 -21.45 -3.80
CA GLY A 191 -20.58 -22.41 -4.05
C GLY A 191 -19.18 -21.79 -4.07
N LYS A 192 -19.03 -20.50 -3.70
CA LYS A 192 -17.73 -19.84 -3.61
C LYS A 192 -17.02 -20.17 -2.30
N ARG A 193 -15.72 -20.43 -2.40
CA ARG A 193 -14.85 -20.67 -1.25
C ARG A 193 -14.31 -19.35 -0.70
N GLU A 194 -14.30 -19.25 0.62
CA GLU A 194 -13.79 -18.07 1.33
C GLU A 194 -13.06 -18.49 2.61
N VAL A 195 -11.90 -17.87 2.87
CA VAL A 195 -11.20 -18.01 4.15
C VAL A 195 -11.93 -17.19 5.20
N LEU A 196 -12.49 -17.85 6.21
CA LEU A 196 -13.30 -17.22 7.24
C LEU A 196 -12.46 -16.69 8.39
N GLY A 197 -11.36 -17.37 8.70
CA GLY A 197 -10.48 -16.96 9.78
C GLY A 197 -9.21 -17.79 9.84
N VAL A 198 -8.22 -17.21 10.53
CA VAL A 198 -6.95 -17.82 10.88
C VAL A 198 -6.68 -17.53 12.34
N SER A 199 -6.25 -18.53 13.10
CA SER A 199 -5.81 -18.39 14.50
C SER A 199 -4.46 -19.06 14.70
N VAL A 200 -3.59 -18.45 15.47
CA VAL A 200 -2.28 -19.01 15.80
C VAL A 200 -2.24 -19.35 17.30
N SER A 201 -1.85 -20.57 17.61
CA SER A 201 -1.74 -21.07 18.97
C SER A 201 -0.48 -21.91 19.14
N LEU A 202 -0.06 -22.17 20.38
CA LEU A 202 1.12 -23.00 20.65
C LEU A 202 0.85 -24.51 20.50
N GLY A 203 -0.35 -24.91 20.11
CA GLY A 203 -0.74 -26.30 19.89
C GLY A 203 -2.17 -26.43 19.39
N GLU A 204 -2.53 -27.62 18.94
CA GLU A 204 -3.87 -27.97 18.42
C GLU A 204 -4.81 -28.51 19.52
N HIS A 205 -4.73 -27.93 20.72
CA HIS A 205 -5.60 -28.40 21.80
C HIS A 205 -7.04 -27.94 21.59
N GLU A 206 -7.99 -28.74 22.06
CA GLU A 206 -9.43 -28.47 21.98
C GLU A 206 -9.80 -27.04 22.41
N VAL A 207 -9.14 -26.52 23.44
CA VAL A 207 -9.38 -25.16 23.94
C VAL A 207 -9.15 -24.08 22.86
N HIS A 208 -8.15 -24.27 22.01
CA HIS A 208 -7.83 -23.32 20.95
C HIS A 208 -8.82 -23.40 19.80
N TRP A 209 -9.19 -24.63 19.40
CA TRP A 209 -10.25 -24.86 18.41
C TRP A 209 -11.58 -24.30 18.87
N ARG A 210 -11.95 -24.55 20.14
CA ARG A 210 -13.18 -24.02 20.72
C ARG A 210 -13.21 -22.50 20.67
N ALA A 211 -12.16 -21.82 21.14
CA ALA A 211 -12.06 -20.37 21.10
C ALA A 211 -12.12 -19.82 19.66
N PHE A 212 -11.45 -20.49 18.73
CA PHE A 212 -11.46 -20.09 17.31
C PHE A 212 -12.85 -20.22 16.70
N LEU A 213 -13.53 -21.35 16.87
CA LEU A 213 -14.89 -21.57 16.36
C LEU A 213 -15.90 -20.61 17.01
N GLN A 214 -15.79 -20.35 18.32
CA GLN A 214 -16.60 -19.34 18.99
C GLN A 214 -16.42 -17.94 18.38
N SER A 215 -15.20 -17.58 18.00
CA SER A 215 -14.94 -16.31 17.34
C SER A 215 -15.62 -16.20 15.97
N LEU A 216 -15.68 -17.29 15.19
CA LEU A 216 -16.38 -17.33 13.91
C LEU A 216 -17.90 -17.19 14.09
N VAL A 217 -18.47 -17.88 15.09
CA VAL A 217 -19.90 -17.77 15.41
C VAL A 217 -20.24 -16.36 15.89
N ALA A 218 -19.42 -15.76 16.74
CA ALA A 218 -19.61 -14.38 17.22
C ALA A 218 -19.59 -13.35 16.06
N ARG A 219 -18.90 -13.65 14.99
CA ARG A 219 -18.84 -12.84 13.75
C ARG A 219 -20.00 -13.12 12.79
N GLY A 220 -20.93 -14.02 13.13
CA GLY A 220 -22.12 -14.29 12.34
C GLY A 220 -22.09 -15.57 11.50
N LEU A 221 -21.07 -16.43 11.64
CA LEU A 221 -21.06 -17.73 10.95
C LEU A 221 -22.31 -18.54 11.29
N ALA A 222 -23.11 -18.85 10.28
CA ALA A 222 -24.37 -19.59 10.41
C ALA A 222 -24.63 -20.47 9.18
N GLY A 223 -25.64 -21.37 9.29
CA GLY A 223 -26.11 -22.16 8.15
C GLY A 223 -25.23 -23.36 7.79
N VAL A 224 -24.23 -23.69 8.58
CA VAL A 224 -23.31 -24.81 8.32
C VAL A 224 -24.04 -26.15 8.37
N GLN A 225 -24.05 -26.88 7.26
CA GLN A 225 -24.66 -28.19 7.11
C GLN A 225 -23.65 -29.35 7.25
N LEU A 226 -22.38 -29.10 6.90
CA LEU A 226 -21.32 -30.10 6.98
C LEU A 226 -20.00 -29.45 7.37
N ILE A 227 -19.31 -30.05 8.32
CA ILE A 227 -17.95 -29.70 8.72
C ILE A 227 -17.01 -30.80 8.22
N ILE A 228 -15.92 -30.42 7.60
CA ILE A 228 -14.89 -31.31 7.07
C ILE A 228 -13.59 -30.94 7.77
N SER A 229 -13.00 -31.88 8.48
CA SER A 229 -11.67 -31.78 9.10
C SER A 229 -10.91 -33.06 8.86
N ASP A 230 -9.58 -33.01 8.90
CA ASP A 230 -8.77 -34.19 9.04
C ASP A 230 -8.88 -34.78 10.45
N ASP A 231 -8.56 -36.07 10.56
CA ASP A 231 -8.68 -36.83 11.80
C ASP A 231 -7.43 -36.56 12.68
N HIS A 232 -7.55 -35.62 13.61
CA HIS A 232 -6.56 -35.37 14.66
C HIS A 232 -7.20 -35.37 16.03
#